data_ae980da353c63f415ddc1d729857acd0
#
_entry.id   ae980da353c63f415ddc1d729857acd0
#
_cell.length_a   1.000
_cell.length_b   1.000
_cell.length_c   1.000
_cell.angle_alpha   90.00
_cell.angle_beta   90.00
_cell.angle_gamma   90.00
#
_symmetry.space_group_name_H-M   'P 1'
#
loop_
_entity.id
_entity.type
_entity.pdbx_description
1 polymer ?
#
loop_
_entity_poly.entity_id
_entity_poly.type
_entity_poly.pdbx_seq_one_letter_code
_entity_poly.pdbx_strand_id
1 'polypeptide(L)'
;TDSLNNRLNRQLSDVGLTISQFGVLEALLQLGPLNQKALGEKLLKSGGNITLVIDNLEKSGWVERHQDPEDRRSMLIHLTDEGEEFISNYFPKHLARIKKEFDVLSDEELEQLGNICKKLGLQE
;
A
#
# COMPACT_ATOMS: atom_id res chain seq x y z
N THR A 1 0.51 -2.91 19.57
CA THR A 1 -0.03 -2.91 18.20
C THR A 1 -0.73 -1.61 17.87
N ASP A 2 -1.65 -1.14 18.72
CA ASP A 2 -2.31 0.15 18.48
C ASP A 2 -1.32 1.30 18.43
N SER A 3 -0.32 1.26 19.30
CA SER A 3 0.75 2.25 19.32
C SER A 3 1.56 2.24 18.03
N LEU A 4 1.86 1.05 17.49
CA LEU A 4 2.58 0.92 16.23
C LEU A 4 1.73 1.43 15.06
N ASN A 5 0.44 1.06 15.00
CA ASN A 5 -0.47 1.55 13.97
C ASN A 5 -0.57 3.09 14.00
N ASN A 6 -0.65 3.67 15.18
CA ASN A 6 -0.70 5.12 15.33
C ASN A 6 0.57 5.80 14.84
N ARG A 7 1.73 5.20 15.07
CA ARG A 7 3.00 5.72 14.56
C ARG A 7 3.08 5.64 13.05
N LEU A 8 2.67 4.50 12.48
CA LEU A 8 2.63 4.32 11.02
C LEU A 8 1.70 5.33 10.37
N ASN A 9 0.51 5.50 10.92
CA ASN A 9 -0.45 6.48 10.41
C ASN A 9 0.12 7.89 10.43
N ARG A 10 0.82 8.27 11.50
CA ARG A 10 1.43 9.59 11.59
C ARG A 10 2.55 9.78 10.58
N GLN A 11 3.39 8.76 10.38
CA GLN A 11 4.47 8.80 9.40
C GLN A 11 3.93 8.96 7.99
N LEU A 12 2.86 8.24 7.66
CA LEU A 12 2.21 8.34 6.36
C LEU A 12 1.48 9.67 6.19
N SER A 13 0.84 10.17 7.25
CA SER A 13 0.14 11.48 7.19
C SER A 13 1.11 12.62 6.90
N ASP A 14 2.36 12.53 7.33
CA ASP A 14 3.37 13.55 7.06
C ASP A 14 3.61 13.75 5.57
N VAL A 15 3.32 12.73 4.75
CA VAL A 15 3.42 12.83 3.29
C VAL A 15 2.04 12.83 2.62
N GLY A 16 0.97 12.96 3.41
CA GLY A 16 -0.40 13.04 2.88
C GLY A 16 -1.00 11.70 2.48
N LEU A 17 -0.52 10.60 3.05
CA LEU A 17 -1.00 9.26 2.74
C LEU A 17 -1.68 8.61 3.93
N THR A 18 -2.66 7.75 3.63
CA THR A 18 -3.19 6.76 4.58
C THR A 18 -2.50 5.42 4.33
N ILE A 19 -2.67 4.48 5.26
CA ILE A 19 -2.16 3.11 5.10
C ILE A 19 -2.76 2.47 3.84
N SER A 20 -4.06 2.66 3.61
CA SER A 20 -4.73 2.09 2.44
C SER A 20 -4.18 2.67 1.13
N GLN A 21 -3.96 3.98 1.08
CA GLN A 21 -3.36 4.63 -0.09
C GLN A 21 -1.96 4.11 -0.35
N PHE A 22 -1.15 4.01 0.70
CA PHE A 22 0.20 3.45 0.58
C PHE A 22 0.15 2.01 0.06
N GLY A 23 -0.77 1.20 0.59
CA GLY A 23 -0.95 -0.18 0.15
C GLY A 23 -1.26 -0.30 -1.33
N VAL A 24 -2.12 0.58 -1.86
CA VAL A 24 -2.43 0.60 -3.30
C VAL A 24 -1.19 0.92 -4.12
N LEU A 25 -0.47 1.98 -3.74
CA LEU A 25 0.72 2.40 -4.48
C LEU A 25 1.80 1.32 -4.45
N GLU A 26 2.00 0.69 -3.30
CA GLU A 26 2.96 -0.40 -3.17
C GLU A 26 2.58 -1.60 -4.03
N ALA A 27 1.32 -2.01 -4.00
CA ALA A 27 0.85 -3.14 -4.80
C ALA A 27 1.06 -2.88 -6.30
N LEU A 28 0.77 -1.67 -6.76
CA LEU A 28 0.97 -1.30 -8.15
C LEU A 28 2.45 -1.26 -8.53
N LEU A 29 3.30 -0.84 -7.61
CA LEU A 29 4.75 -0.83 -7.84
C LEU A 29 5.30 -2.25 -7.97
N GLN A 30 4.88 -3.15 -7.09
CA GLN A 30 5.41 -4.51 -7.04
C GLN A 30 4.83 -5.42 -8.12
N LEU A 31 3.55 -5.27 -8.43
CA LEU A 31 2.81 -6.20 -9.28
C LEU A 31 2.46 -5.64 -10.65
N GLY A 32 2.65 -4.34 -10.85
CA GLY A 32 2.21 -3.67 -12.06
C GLY A 32 0.72 -3.33 -12.03
N PRO A 33 0.14 -2.92 -13.17
CA PRO A 33 -1.26 -2.52 -13.22
C PRO A 33 -2.19 -3.64 -12.76
N LEU A 34 -3.17 -3.27 -11.94
CA LEU A 34 -4.17 -4.18 -11.39
C LEU A 34 -5.55 -3.58 -11.56
N ASN A 35 -6.56 -4.43 -11.73
CA ASN A 35 -7.92 -3.93 -11.73
C ASN A 35 -8.38 -3.63 -10.30
N GLN A 36 -9.44 -2.83 -10.21
CA GLN A 36 -9.93 -2.38 -8.91
C GLN A 36 -10.37 -3.54 -8.02
N LYS A 37 -10.94 -4.58 -8.61
CA LYS A 37 -11.37 -5.77 -7.87
C LYS A 37 -10.17 -6.46 -7.21
N ALA A 38 -9.09 -6.65 -7.96
CA ALA A 38 -7.88 -7.29 -7.44
C ALA A 38 -7.27 -6.46 -6.31
N LEU A 39 -7.22 -5.14 -6.46
CA LEU A 39 -6.75 -4.25 -5.41
C LEU A 39 -7.64 -4.34 -4.16
N GLY A 40 -8.96 -4.37 -4.37
CA GLY A 40 -9.92 -4.52 -3.28
C GLY A 40 -9.71 -5.82 -2.50
N GLU A 41 -9.52 -6.92 -3.21
CA GLU A 41 -9.28 -8.22 -2.58
C GLU A 41 -8.01 -8.22 -1.73
N LYS A 42 -6.95 -7.57 -2.22
CA LYS A 42 -5.69 -7.46 -1.48
C LYS A 42 -5.81 -6.57 -0.25
N LEU A 43 -6.65 -5.54 -0.31
CA LEU A 43 -6.70 -4.49 0.71
C LEU A 43 -7.98 -4.50 1.55
N LEU A 44 -8.92 -5.40 1.27
CA LEU A 44 -10.19 -5.48 2.02
C LEU A 44 -9.99 -5.63 3.52
N LYS A 45 -8.96 -6.34 3.92
CA LYS A 45 -8.67 -6.59 5.34
C LYS A 45 -8.21 -5.34 6.07
N SER A 46 -7.83 -4.29 5.35
CA SER A 46 -7.49 -3.01 5.96
C SER A 46 -8.72 -2.15 6.27
N GLY A 47 -9.92 -2.59 5.85
CA GLY A 47 -11.18 -1.90 6.11
C GLY A 47 -11.41 -0.67 5.24
N GLY A 48 -10.61 -0.45 4.22
CA GLY A 48 -10.75 0.70 3.35
C GLY A 48 -11.81 0.52 2.27
N ASN A 49 -12.44 1.62 1.85
CA ASN A 49 -13.26 1.64 0.65
C ASN A 49 -12.34 1.83 -0.54
N ILE A 50 -12.14 0.77 -1.31
CA ILE A 50 -11.16 0.80 -2.40
C ILE A 50 -11.50 1.84 -3.47
N THR A 51 -12.77 2.03 -3.78
CA THR A 51 -13.18 3.04 -4.77
C THR A 51 -12.77 4.44 -4.31
N LEU A 52 -13.03 4.77 -3.05
CA LEU A 52 -12.67 6.07 -2.49
C LEU A 52 -11.15 6.25 -2.43
N VAL A 53 -10.43 5.19 -2.04
CA VAL A 53 -8.97 5.23 -1.99
C VAL A 53 -8.39 5.54 -3.37
N ILE A 54 -8.86 4.84 -4.40
CA ILE A 54 -8.40 5.05 -5.78
C ILE A 54 -8.81 6.44 -6.28
N ASP A 55 -10.03 6.88 -6.00
CA ASP A 55 -10.49 8.23 -6.38
C ASP A 55 -9.57 9.31 -5.81
N ASN A 56 -9.20 9.18 -4.55
CA ASN A 56 -8.32 10.14 -3.90
C ASN A 56 -6.90 10.12 -4.48
N LEU A 57 -6.39 8.92 -4.78
CA LEU A 57 -5.08 8.79 -5.41
C LEU A 57 -5.07 9.37 -6.83
N GLU A 58 -6.17 9.21 -7.56
CA GLU A 58 -6.31 9.79 -8.89
C GLU A 58 -6.34 11.31 -8.81
N LYS A 59 -7.07 11.87 -7.86
CA LYS A 59 -7.10 13.32 -7.63
C LYS A 59 -5.73 13.89 -7.27
N SER A 60 -4.94 13.12 -6.55
CA SER A 60 -3.57 13.51 -6.18
C SER A 60 -2.57 13.35 -7.32
N GLY A 61 -2.98 12.74 -8.43
CA GLY A 61 -2.10 12.54 -9.57
C GLY A 61 -1.16 11.35 -9.44
N TRP A 62 -1.40 10.46 -8.48
CA TRP A 62 -0.54 9.30 -8.25
C TRP A 62 -0.91 8.09 -9.09
N VAL A 63 -2.19 7.95 -9.46
CA VAL A 63 -2.68 6.85 -10.27
C VAL A 63 -3.62 7.37 -11.34
N GLU A 64 -3.85 6.55 -12.36
CA GLU A 64 -4.86 6.81 -13.40
C GLU A 64 -5.57 5.52 -13.75
N ARG A 65 -6.82 5.64 -14.18
CA ARG A 65 -7.63 4.52 -14.62
C ARG A 65 -7.57 4.39 -16.12
N HIS A 66 -7.33 3.18 -16.59
CA HIS A 66 -7.35 2.85 -18.02
C HIS A 66 -8.29 1.67 -18.23
N GLN A 67 -9.00 1.68 -19.35
CA GLN A 67 -9.83 0.55 -19.71
C GLN A 67 -8.94 -0.68 -19.91
N ASP A 68 -9.39 -1.83 -19.36
CA ASP A 68 -8.68 -3.08 -19.56
C ASP A 68 -8.84 -3.53 -21.00
N PRO A 69 -7.76 -3.74 -21.78
CA PRO A 69 -7.87 -4.21 -23.16
C PRO A 69 -8.53 -5.58 -23.29
N GLU A 70 -8.46 -6.39 -22.25
CA GLU A 70 -9.00 -7.75 -22.27
C GLU A 70 -10.42 -7.84 -21.73
N ASP A 71 -10.90 -6.84 -20.98
CA ASP A 71 -12.23 -6.80 -20.42
C ASP A 71 -12.77 -5.38 -20.37
N ARG A 72 -13.69 -5.06 -21.28
CA ARG A 72 -14.26 -3.72 -21.40
C ARG A 72 -15.02 -3.25 -20.15
N ARG A 73 -15.42 -4.17 -19.28
CA ARG A 73 -16.14 -3.86 -18.05
C ARG A 73 -15.22 -3.55 -16.89
N SER A 74 -13.92 -3.75 -17.07
CA SER A 74 -12.94 -3.59 -16.04
C SER A 74 -12.04 -2.40 -16.33
N MET A 75 -11.61 -1.73 -15.26
CA MET A 75 -10.62 -0.66 -15.34
C MET A 75 -9.34 -1.14 -14.68
N LEU A 76 -8.21 -0.93 -15.36
CA LEU A 76 -6.90 -1.15 -14.79
C LEU A 76 -6.41 0.13 -14.12
N ILE A 77 -5.85 -0.01 -12.96
CA ILE A 77 -5.25 1.10 -12.23
C ILE A 77 -3.75 1.08 -12.49
N HIS A 78 -3.22 2.19 -12.97
CA HIS A 78 -1.81 2.37 -13.29
C HIS A 78 -1.21 3.44 -12.40
N LEU A 79 0.05 3.27 -12.00
CA LEU A 79 0.79 4.37 -11.45
C LEU A 79 1.06 5.39 -12.56
N THR A 80 0.92 6.68 -12.23
CA THR A 80 1.46 7.74 -13.09
C THR A 80 2.97 7.77 -12.93
N ASP A 81 3.67 8.51 -13.80
CA ASP A 81 5.11 8.70 -13.65
C ASP A 81 5.43 9.32 -12.29
N GLU A 82 4.64 10.30 -11.88
CA GLU A 82 4.78 10.94 -10.57
C GLU A 82 4.53 9.95 -9.43
N GLY A 83 3.52 9.10 -9.57
CA GLY A 83 3.19 8.09 -8.57
C GLY A 83 4.31 7.06 -8.44
N GLU A 84 4.83 6.59 -9.55
CA GLU A 84 5.94 5.64 -9.56
C GLU A 84 7.18 6.23 -8.92
N GLU A 85 7.54 7.45 -9.30
CA GLU A 85 8.69 8.14 -8.71
C GLU A 85 8.52 8.32 -7.21
N PHE A 86 7.34 8.76 -6.79
CA PHE A 86 7.04 8.98 -5.38
C PHE A 86 7.18 7.69 -4.56
N ILE A 87 6.50 6.62 -4.97
CA ILE A 87 6.48 5.38 -4.17
C ILE A 87 7.84 4.66 -4.22
N SER A 88 8.55 4.74 -5.35
CA SER A 88 9.89 4.15 -5.47
C SER A 88 10.88 4.80 -4.52
N ASN A 89 10.77 6.11 -4.34
CA ASN A 89 11.65 6.85 -3.43
C ASN A 89 11.21 6.71 -1.97
N TYR A 90 9.89 6.68 -1.74
CA TYR A 90 9.35 6.64 -0.38
C TYR A 90 9.44 5.25 0.25
N PHE A 91 9.23 4.19 -0.52
CA PHE A 91 9.19 2.82 0.01
C PHE A 91 10.46 2.45 0.78
N PRO A 92 11.68 2.68 0.26
CA PRO A 92 12.90 2.36 1.02
C PRO A 92 13.00 3.14 2.33
N LYS A 93 12.59 4.41 2.33
CA LYS A 93 12.61 5.24 3.53
C LYS A 93 11.62 4.73 4.58
N HIS A 94 10.43 4.35 4.14
CA HIS A 94 9.40 3.81 5.01
C HIS A 94 9.86 2.48 5.62
N LEU A 95 10.45 1.61 4.81
CA LEU A 95 10.98 0.34 5.28
C LEU A 95 12.08 0.53 6.31
N ALA A 96 12.97 1.49 6.09
CA ALA A 96 14.03 1.82 7.04
C ALA A 96 13.46 2.31 8.38
N ARG A 97 12.40 3.11 8.35
CA ARG A 97 11.72 3.57 9.56
C ARG A 97 11.08 2.41 10.33
N ILE A 98 10.44 1.50 9.62
CA ILE A 98 9.83 0.30 10.22
C ILE A 98 10.91 -0.56 10.87
N LYS A 99 12.01 -0.80 10.19
CA LYS A 99 13.14 -1.55 10.76
C LYS A 99 13.66 -0.91 12.04
N LYS A 100 13.77 0.41 12.06
CA LYS A 100 14.23 1.13 13.23
C LYS A 100 13.27 0.94 14.41
N GLU A 101 11.96 0.98 14.16
CA GLU A 101 10.94 0.74 15.20
C GLU A 101 11.04 -0.68 15.77
N PHE A 102 11.53 -1.63 15.00
CA PHE A 102 11.67 -3.03 15.39
C PHE A 102 13.08 -3.42 15.80
N ASP A 103 13.98 -2.47 16.00
CA ASP A 103 15.37 -2.74 16.40
C ASP A 103 15.46 -3.50 17.74
N VAL A 104 14.44 -3.39 18.58
CA VAL A 104 14.40 -4.10 19.86
C VAL A 104 14.10 -5.59 19.69
N LEU A 105 13.69 -6.01 18.51
CA LEU A 105 13.37 -7.41 18.24
C LEU A 105 14.58 -8.15 17.65
N SER A 106 14.75 -9.39 18.05
CA SER A 106 15.72 -10.27 17.43
C SER A 106 15.27 -10.67 16.03
N ASP A 107 16.19 -11.22 15.23
CA ASP A 107 15.86 -11.72 13.90
C ASP A 107 14.78 -12.81 13.97
N GLU A 108 14.84 -13.66 14.99
CA GLU A 108 13.84 -14.70 15.20
C GLU A 108 12.46 -14.10 15.52
N GLU A 109 12.42 -13.07 16.36
CA GLU A 109 11.17 -12.39 16.69
C GLU A 109 10.60 -11.66 15.48
N LEU A 110 11.42 -11.05 14.64
CA LEU A 110 10.99 -10.42 13.39
C LEU A 110 10.37 -11.43 12.44
N GLU A 111 10.97 -12.62 12.34
CA GLU A 111 10.41 -13.70 11.52
C GLU A 111 9.06 -14.15 12.04
N GLN A 112 8.92 -14.30 13.36
CA GLN A 112 7.65 -14.65 13.99
C GLN A 112 6.59 -13.59 13.72
N LEU A 113 6.95 -12.31 13.82
CA LEU A 113 6.05 -11.20 13.53
C LEU A 113 5.60 -11.24 12.07
N GLY A 114 6.52 -11.49 11.14
CA GLY A 114 6.20 -11.63 9.73
C GLY A 114 5.20 -12.74 9.46
N ASN A 115 5.37 -13.88 10.13
CA ASN A 115 4.45 -15.02 9.99
C ASN A 115 3.06 -14.68 10.55
N ILE A 116 2.99 -13.98 11.66
CA ILE A 116 1.71 -13.53 12.23
C ILE A 116 1.01 -12.57 11.28
N CYS A 117 1.74 -11.62 10.70
CA CYS A 117 1.19 -10.68 9.72
C CYS A 117 0.63 -11.39 8.50
N LYS A 118 1.30 -12.42 8.01
CA LYS A 118 0.81 -13.24 6.89
C LYS A 118 -0.49 -13.94 7.24
N LYS A 119 -0.59 -14.51 8.44
CA LYS A 119 -1.83 -15.15 8.90
C LYS A 119 -2.99 -14.16 8.97
N LEU A 120 -2.71 -12.93 9.34
CA LEU A 120 -3.72 -11.88 9.41
C LEU A 120 -4.03 -11.28 8.03
N GLY A 121 -3.29 -11.67 6.99
CA GLY A 121 -3.48 -11.13 5.66
C GLY A 121 -3.00 -9.69 5.50
N LEU A 122 -2.06 -9.26 6.35
CA LEU A 122 -1.50 -7.91 6.30
C LEU A 122 -0.34 -7.79 5.31
N GLN A 123 0.11 -8.92 4.76
CA GLN A 123 1.12 -8.99 3.71
C GLN A 123 0.61 -9.83 2.55
N GLU A 124 1.21 -9.62 1.40
CA GLU A 124 0.90 -10.40 0.20
C GLU A 124 1.24 -11.88 0.35
#